data_29c26f6d8722e4432d0ed1dcc14fe45f
#
_entry.id   29c26f6d8722e4432d0ed1dcc14fe45f
#
_cell.length_a   1.000
_cell.length_b   1.000
_cell.length_c   1.000
_cell.angle_alpha   90.00
_cell.angle_beta   90.00
_cell.angle_gamma   90.00
#
_symmetry.space_group_name_H-M   'P 1'
#
loop_
_entity.id
_entity.type
_entity.pdbx_description
1 polymer ?
#
loop_
_entity_poly.entity_id
_entity_poly.type
_entity_poly.pdbx_seq_one_letter_code
_entity_poly.pdbx_strand_id
1 'polypeptide(L)'
;MRKISHIYVEEDAYDYPQTKKILNKFPKSTQIQITNYKHIFNRPNQDFLSQKESMKLILAVKKENFFYKGSQVVNNYGFENFYYNTMILNCVYNCEYCYLQGMFNSGNIVIFVNIEDFFTETKKLLADNPVYLCISYETDILAFEDIVPYTSAWIEFARENPNLIIEIRTKSNQYKLIQNLKSTDNIILAWTISPEEVIKKYESKTPTLNQRLRDIESALSDGWKTRICIDPILHIKNWKEIYNKFIEKTFSSISCEKIWDISIGTFRINADYLKKMKKFRTNSDILHYPFERRGSLSVYPEAKSKEILSYNLELIANYLKREKIFPN
;
A
#
# COMPACT_ATOMS: atom_id res chain seq x y z
N MET A 1 -10.80 15.38 9.50
CA MET A 1 -9.47 15.82 9.04
C MET A 1 -8.42 15.43 10.08
N ARG A 2 -7.29 14.84 9.65
CA ARG A 2 -6.19 14.43 10.56
C ARG A 2 -5.58 15.66 11.22
N LYS A 3 -5.28 15.57 12.51
CA LYS A 3 -4.60 16.66 13.23
C LYS A 3 -3.09 16.51 13.02
N ILE A 4 -2.49 17.42 12.27
CA ILE A 4 -1.03 17.51 12.04
C ILE A 4 -0.53 18.68 12.87
N SER A 5 0.39 18.41 13.81
CA SER A 5 0.93 19.45 14.70
C SER A 5 2.07 20.23 14.07
N HIS A 6 2.94 19.56 13.30
CA HIS A 6 4.12 20.15 12.68
C HIS A 6 4.25 19.68 11.23
N ILE A 7 4.69 20.60 10.38
CA ILE A 7 5.04 20.33 8.98
C ILE A 7 6.47 20.84 8.77
N TYR A 8 7.38 19.91 8.50
CA TYR A 8 8.73 20.24 8.07
C TYR A 8 8.72 20.46 6.56
N VAL A 9 9.37 21.50 6.09
CA VAL A 9 9.42 21.86 4.67
C VAL A 9 10.85 22.05 4.23
N GLU A 10 11.33 21.25 3.27
CA GLU A 10 12.63 21.50 2.64
C GLU A 10 12.63 22.88 1.94
N GLU A 11 13.79 23.55 1.95
CA GLU A 11 13.95 24.85 1.30
C GLU A 11 13.50 24.79 -0.16
N ASP A 12 13.93 23.78 -0.91
CA ASP A 12 13.58 23.58 -2.31
C ASP A 12 12.09 23.24 -2.54
N ALA A 13 11.37 22.86 -1.48
CA ALA A 13 9.97 22.46 -1.58
C ALA A 13 8.98 23.63 -1.44
N TYR A 14 9.40 24.81 -0.95
CA TYR A 14 8.49 25.93 -0.66
C TYR A 14 7.77 26.47 -1.89
N ASP A 15 8.43 26.53 -3.03
CA ASP A 15 7.89 27.15 -4.24
C ASP A 15 6.88 26.27 -4.99
N TYR A 16 6.83 24.98 -4.67
CA TYR A 16 5.90 24.06 -5.32
C TYR A 16 4.45 24.38 -4.98
N PRO A 17 3.55 24.44 -5.98
CA PRO A 17 2.12 24.65 -5.75
C PRO A 17 1.50 23.66 -4.77
N GLN A 18 1.98 22.42 -4.80
CA GLN A 18 1.51 21.36 -3.91
C GLN A 18 1.83 21.64 -2.44
N THR A 19 3.02 22.18 -2.14
CA THR A 19 3.38 22.64 -0.78
C THR A 19 2.40 23.66 -0.26
N LYS A 20 2.12 24.71 -1.07
CA LYS A 20 1.16 25.77 -0.70
C LYS A 20 -0.24 25.20 -0.42
N LYS A 21 -0.70 24.26 -1.26
CA LYS A 21 -2.00 23.58 -1.04
C LYS A 21 -2.04 22.79 0.26
N ILE A 22 -0.96 22.05 0.60
CA ILE A 22 -0.87 21.28 1.85
C ILE A 22 -0.85 22.21 3.07
N LEU A 23 -0.02 23.25 3.06
CA LEU A 23 0.07 24.20 4.15
C LEU A 23 -1.28 24.89 4.43
N ASN A 24 -2.01 25.26 3.38
CA ASN A 24 -3.36 25.84 3.51
C ASN A 24 -4.39 24.87 4.10
N LYS A 25 -4.22 23.55 3.91
CA LYS A 25 -5.08 22.54 4.55
C LYS A 25 -4.83 22.39 6.05
N PHE A 26 -3.64 22.75 6.51
CA PHE A 26 -3.22 22.63 7.91
C PHE A 26 -2.75 23.96 8.51
N PRO A 27 -3.62 25.01 8.55
CA PRO A 27 -3.22 26.35 8.93
C PRO A 27 -2.80 26.49 10.41
N LYS A 28 -3.14 25.49 11.24
CA LYS A 28 -2.78 25.43 12.67
C LYS A 28 -1.50 24.66 12.95
N SER A 29 -0.86 24.10 11.93
CA SER A 29 0.40 23.36 12.08
C SER A 29 1.56 24.33 12.19
N THR A 30 2.50 24.03 13.08
CA THR A 30 3.79 24.74 13.13
C THR A 30 4.61 24.34 11.90
N GLN A 31 5.01 25.32 11.10
CA GLN A 31 5.87 25.11 9.94
C GLN A 31 7.34 25.27 10.36
N ILE A 32 8.18 24.32 9.95
CA ILE A 32 9.61 24.30 10.28
C ILE A 32 10.39 24.08 8.99
N GLN A 33 11.21 25.07 8.61
CA GLN A 33 12.10 24.94 7.47
C GLN A 33 13.25 23.98 7.80
N ILE A 34 13.60 23.15 6.83
CA ILE A 34 14.70 22.17 6.92
C ILE A 34 15.50 22.16 5.62
N THR A 35 16.77 21.79 5.71
CA THR A 35 17.65 21.68 4.52
C THR A 35 17.49 20.35 3.79
N ASN A 36 17.19 19.24 4.52
CA ASN A 36 17.01 17.93 3.92
C ASN A 36 16.10 17.04 4.79
N TYR A 37 15.09 16.41 4.16
CA TYR A 37 14.16 15.53 4.86
C TYR A 37 14.83 14.36 5.58
N LYS A 38 15.95 13.85 5.05
CA LYS A 38 16.71 12.73 5.64
C LYS A 38 17.24 13.06 7.05
N HIS A 39 17.51 14.34 7.35
CA HIS A 39 17.95 14.77 8.68
C HIS A 39 16.88 14.54 9.76
N ILE A 40 15.61 14.53 9.38
CA ILE A 40 14.48 14.25 10.27
C ILE A 40 14.07 12.78 10.14
N PHE A 41 13.87 12.29 8.92
CA PHE A 41 13.27 10.99 8.65
C PHE A 41 14.20 9.82 8.94
N ASN A 42 15.50 9.93 8.60
CA ASN A 42 16.49 8.86 8.77
C ASN A 42 17.23 8.91 10.12
N ARG A 43 16.89 9.86 10.99
CA ARG A 43 17.51 9.98 12.32
C ARG A 43 17.42 8.63 13.06
N PRO A 44 18.52 8.14 13.65
CA PRO A 44 18.50 6.89 14.42
C PRO A 44 17.73 7.03 15.73
N ASN A 45 17.37 5.92 16.33
CA ASN A 45 16.75 5.81 17.67
C ASN A 45 15.44 6.60 17.83
N GLN A 46 14.63 6.68 16.78
CA GLN A 46 13.31 7.29 16.87
C GLN A 46 12.29 6.27 17.44
N ASP A 47 11.34 6.77 18.23
CA ASP A 47 10.18 5.98 18.65
C ASP A 47 9.14 5.97 17.53
N PHE A 48 9.23 4.94 16.68
CA PHE A 48 8.34 4.77 15.54
C PHE A 48 6.86 4.70 15.96
N LEU A 49 6.54 3.97 17.03
CA LEU A 49 5.15 3.78 17.45
C LEU A 49 4.53 5.07 18.00
N SER A 50 5.23 5.79 18.86
CA SER A 50 4.76 7.10 19.35
C SER A 50 4.59 8.09 18.21
N GLN A 51 5.48 8.09 17.23
CA GLN A 51 5.32 8.92 16.04
C GLN A 51 4.09 8.54 15.21
N LYS A 52 3.76 7.23 15.12
CA LYS A 52 2.52 6.78 14.44
C LYS A 52 1.25 7.27 15.11
N GLU A 53 1.27 7.54 16.41
CA GLU A 53 0.13 8.14 17.11
C GLU A 53 0.02 9.67 16.85
N SER A 54 1.13 10.35 16.61
CA SER A 54 1.21 11.79 16.37
C SER A 54 2.11 12.12 15.17
N MET A 55 1.74 11.58 14.00
CA MET A 55 2.51 11.75 12.76
C MET A 55 2.66 13.22 12.37
N LYS A 56 3.84 13.56 11.91
CA LYS A 56 4.16 14.86 11.31
C LYS A 56 4.33 14.69 9.81
N LEU A 57 4.13 15.77 9.06
CA LEU A 57 4.41 15.80 7.63
C LEU A 57 5.80 16.38 7.39
N ILE A 58 6.46 15.87 6.37
CA ILE A 58 7.73 16.37 5.84
C ILE A 58 7.51 16.56 4.35
N LEU A 59 7.57 17.78 3.87
CA LEU A 59 7.44 18.14 2.45
C LEU A 59 8.83 18.27 1.87
N ALA A 60 9.10 17.52 0.80
CA ALA A 60 10.43 17.39 0.23
C ALA A 60 10.38 17.33 -1.29
N VAL A 61 11.55 17.50 -1.93
CA VAL A 61 11.72 17.34 -3.38
C VAL A 61 12.46 16.05 -3.69
N LYS A 62 11.89 15.18 -4.49
CA LYS A 62 12.56 13.98 -5.01
C LYS A 62 13.54 14.41 -6.10
N LYS A 63 14.85 14.14 -5.91
CA LYS A 63 15.89 14.56 -6.86
C LYS A 63 16.43 13.44 -7.72
N GLU A 64 16.32 12.19 -7.26
CA GLU A 64 16.90 11.02 -7.90
C GLU A 64 16.13 9.74 -7.56
N ASN A 65 16.40 8.66 -8.29
CA ASN A 65 15.80 7.35 -8.02
C ASN A 65 14.27 7.39 -7.97
N PHE A 66 13.65 7.89 -9.05
CA PHE A 66 12.18 8.00 -9.16
C PHE A 66 11.51 6.64 -9.24
N PHE A 67 12.21 5.62 -9.77
CA PHE A 67 11.71 4.26 -9.95
C PHE A 67 12.70 3.22 -9.43
N TYR A 68 12.13 2.12 -9.01
CA TYR A 68 12.85 0.92 -8.60
C TYR A 68 12.25 -0.28 -9.31
N LYS A 69 13.07 -1.26 -9.70
CA LYS A 69 12.57 -2.53 -10.24
C LYS A 69 11.70 -3.22 -9.19
N GLY A 70 10.63 -3.86 -9.65
CA GLY A 70 9.73 -4.63 -8.81
C GLY A 70 10.48 -5.72 -8.03
N SER A 71 10.05 -5.95 -6.82
CA SER A 71 10.65 -6.96 -5.95
C SER A 71 10.33 -8.36 -6.45
N GLN A 72 11.32 -9.27 -6.45
CA GLN A 72 11.15 -10.68 -6.79
C GLN A 72 10.19 -11.45 -5.86
N VAL A 73 9.84 -10.87 -4.71
CA VAL A 73 8.90 -11.48 -3.74
C VAL A 73 7.45 -11.06 -3.96
N VAL A 74 7.20 -10.27 -5.00
CA VAL A 74 5.87 -9.83 -5.40
C VAL A 74 5.60 -10.32 -6.80
N ASN A 75 4.38 -10.78 -7.06
CA ASN A 75 3.96 -11.22 -8.38
C ASN A 75 4.06 -10.06 -9.38
N ASN A 76 4.70 -10.30 -10.52
CA ASN A 76 4.81 -9.33 -11.60
C ASN A 76 3.65 -9.44 -12.61
N TYR A 77 2.72 -10.35 -12.39
CA TYR A 77 1.53 -10.59 -13.22
C TYR A 77 1.82 -10.79 -14.72
N GLY A 78 3.03 -11.32 -15.03
CA GLY A 78 3.50 -11.54 -16.39
C GLY A 78 4.14 -10.32 -17.06
N PHE A 79 4.35 -9.21 -16.36
CA PHE A 79 5.01 -8.02 -16.89
C PHE A 79 6.52 -8.06 -16.62
N GLU A 80 7.33 -8.04 -17.67
CA GLU A 80 8.80 -8.00 -17.56
C GLU A 80 9.29 -6.66 -17.02
N ASN A 81 8.68 -5.55 -17.47
CA ASN A 81 9.01 -4.19 -17.06
C ASN A 81 8.16 -3.75 -15.87
N PHE A 82 8.36 -4.43 -14.74
CA PHE A 82 7.68 -4.14 -13.48
C PHE A 82 8.53 -3.21 -12.62
N TYR A 83 7.95 -2.05 -12.30
CA TYR A 83 8.56 -1.02 -11.47
C TYR A 83 7.62 -0.58 -10.35
N TYR A 84 8.20 0.08 -9.35
CA TYR A 84 7.46 0.87 -8.38
C TYR A 84 8.11 2.24 -8.19
N ASN A 85 7.32 3.21 -7.77
CA ASN A 85 7.81 4.52 -7.37
C ASN A 85 7.43 4.82 -5.92
N THR A 86 8.00 5.89 -5.38
CA THR A 86 7.79 6.31 -4.00
C THR A 86 7.58 7.80 -3.95
N MET A 87 6.33 8.22 -4.08
CA MET A 87 5.94 9.65 -3.95
C MET A 87 5.68 10.05 -2.50
N ILE A 88 5.35 9.07 -1.67
CA ILE A 88 5.11 9.26 -0.24
C ILE A 88 5.83 8.15 0.51
N LEU A 89 6.65 8.50 1.50
CA LEU A 89 7.25 7.52 2.42
C LEU A 89 6.36 7.37 3.66
N ASN A 90 6.18 6.16 4.07
CA ASN A 90 5.31 5.73 5.16
C ASN A 90 3.81 5.82 4.85
N CYS A 91 3.04 5.13 5.66
CA CYS A 91 1.60 4.99 5.52
C CYS A 91 0.88 5.62 6.73
N VAL A 92 -0.35 6.07 6.54
CA VAL A 92 -1.19 6.60 7.64
C VAL A 92 -1.69 5.52 8.60
N TYR A 93 -1.73 4.28 8.12
CA TYR A 93 -2.14 3.13 8.91
C TYR A 93 -0.98 2.62 9.77
N ASN A 94 -1.31 1.85 10.81
CA ASN A 94 -0.33 1.27 11.72
C ASN A 94 -0.53 -0.26 11.82
N CYS A 95 -0.53 -0.92 10.65
CA CYS A 95 -0.65 -2.39 10.59
C CYS A 95 0.56 -3.03 11.25
N GLU A 96 0.32 -3.98 12.16
CA GLU A 96 1.36 -4.57 12.99
C GLU A 96 2.40 -5.37 12.18
N TYR A 97 1.97 -5.98 11.09
CA TYR A 97 2.82 -6.77 10.18
C TYR A 97 3.47 -5.95 9.06
N CYS A 98 3.28 -4.62 9.02
CA CYS A 98 3.76 -3.78 7.93
C CYS A 98 5.29 -3.65 7.94
N TYR A 99 5.93 -4.04 6.84
CA TYR A 99 7.39 -4.02 6.68
C TYR A 99 8.02 -2.62 6.77
N LEU A 100 7.23 -1.57 6.54
CA LEU A 100 7.70 -0.18 6.64
C LEU A 100 8.26 0.16 8.02
N GLN A 101 7.76 -0.49 9.07
CA GLN A 101 8.27 -0.34 10.44
C GLN A 101 9.70 -0.90 10.59
N GLY A 102 10.03 -1.92 9.83
CA GLY A 102 11.38 -2.48 9.79
C GLY A 102 12.30 -1.67 8.87
N MET A 103 11.75 -1.13 7.78
CA MET A 103 12.47 -0.39 6.76
C MET A 103 12.86 1.01 7.24
N PHE A 104 11.91 1.78 7.77
CA PHE A 104 12.12 3.17 8.17
C PHE A 104 12.46 3.31 9.65
N ASN A 105 13.20 4.39 9.99
CA ASN A 105 13.48 4.76 11.36
C ASN A 105 12.36 5.64 11.95
N SER A 106 11.68 6.40 11.10
CA SER A 106 10.64 7.35 11.48
C SER A 106 9.25 6.83 11.17
N GLY A 107 8.28 7.10 12.06
CA GLY A 107 6.84 6.93 11.83
C GLY A 107 6.18 8.12 11.12
N ASN A 108 6.92 9.21 10.88
CA ASN A 108 6.42 10.39 10.16
C ASN A 108 6.22 10.11 8.67
N ILE A 109 5.53 11.02 8.00
CA ILE A 109 5.20 10.94 6.58
C ILE A 109 6.06 11.91 5.79
N VAL A 110 6.74 11.43 4.72
CA VAL A 110 7.36 12.32 3.73
C VAL A 110 6.49 12.36 2.50
N ILE A 111 6.20 13.55 1.99
CA ILE A 111 5.48 13.77 0.73
C ILE A 111 6.43 14.49 -0.21
N PHE A 112 6.76 13.88 -1.34
CA PHE A 112 7.52 14.52 -2.41
C PHE A 112 6.57 15.36 -3.25
N VAL A 113 6.80 16.67 -3.28
CA VAL A 113 5.85 17.65 -3.83
C VAL A 113 5.98 17.88 -5.34
N ASN A 114 7.01 17.34 -5.97
CA ASN A 114 7.36 17.51 -7.38
C ASN A 114 6.82 16.37 -8.26
N ILE A 115 5.51 16.17 -8.28
CA ILE A 115 4.86 15.08 -9.04
C ILE A 115 5.18 15.16 -10.56
N GLU A 116 5.35 16.35 -11.09
CA GLU A 116 5.65 16.58 -12.51
C GLU A 116 6.98 15.93 -12.94
N ASP A 117 7.95 15.87 -12.03
CA ASP A 117 9.22 15.19 -12.29
C ASP A 117 9.02 13.68 -12.40
N PHE A 118 8.12 13.10 -11.58
CA PHE A 118 7.75 11.69 -11.72
C PHE A 118 7.10 11.40 -13.07
N PHE A 119 6.24 12.28 -13.57
CA PHE A 119 5.63 12.13 -14.90
C PHE A 119 6.68 12.24 -16.01
N THR A 120 7.60 13.19 -15.89
CA THR A 120 8.69 13.37 -16.85
C THR A 120 9.59 12.13 -16.92
N GLU A 121 9.98 11.60 -15.77
CA GLU A 121 10.81 10.40 -15.70
C GLU A 121 10.03 9.14 -16.15
N THR A 122 8.71 9.07 -15.92
CA THR A 122 7.88 7.97 -16.45
C THR A 122 7.83 7.98 -17.96
N LYS A 123 7.70 9.14 -18.60
CA LYS A 123 7.73 9.25 -20.06
C LYS A 123 9.04 8.74 -20.66
N LYS A 124 10.18 9.00 -20.00
CA LYS A 124 11.48 8.44 -20.40
C LYS A 124 11.49 6.90 -20.29
N LEU A 125 10.94 6.36 -19.20
CA LEU A 125 10.87 4.92 -18.99
C LEU A 125 9.97 4.20 -20.01
N LEU A 126 8.93 4.88 -20.48
CA LEU A 126 7.99 4.39 -21.49
C LEU A 126 8.53 4.43 -22.93
N ALA A 127 9.62 5.13 -23.19
CA ALA A 127 10.16 5.31 -24.56
C ALA A 127 10.54 3.97 -25.20
N ASP A 128 11.03 3.02 -24.40
CA ASP A 128 11.54 1.76 -24.91
C ASP A 128 10.51 0.61 -24.85
N ASN A 129 9.64 0.58 -23.84
CA ASN A 129 8.76 -0.56 -23.63
C ASN A 129 7.52 -0.21 -22.79
N PRO A 130 6.42 -1.00 -22.89
CA PRO A 130 5.31 -0.90 -21.95
C PRO A 130 5.77 -1.17 -20.51
N VAL A 131 5.21 -0.43 -19.56
CA VAL A 131 5.60 -0.47 -18.15
C VAL A 131 4.41 -0.81 -17.27
N TYR A 132 4.62 -1.72 -16.32
CA TYR A 132 3.73 -1.93 -15.17
C TYR A 132 4.31 -1.23 -13.95
N LEU A 133 3.57 -0.24 -13.42
CA LEU A 133 4.03 0.63 -12.35
C LEU A 133 3.12 0.54 -11.11
N CYS A 134 3.67 0.10 -9.99
CA CYS A 134 3.04 0.22 -8.68
C CYS A 134 3.34 1.59 -8.08
N ILE A 135 2.32 2.42 -7.84
CA ILE A 135 2.51 3.78 -7.30
C ILE A 135 2.28 3.90 -5.79
N SER A 136 2.05 2.82 -5.10
CA SER A 136 1.69 2.80 -3.67
C SER A 136 2.49 1.78 -2.84
N TYR A 137 3.74 1.53 -3.21
CA TYR A 137 4.53 0.47 -2.58
C TYR A 137 4.90 0.78 -1.13
N GLU A 138 5.29 2.03 -0.84
CA GLU A 138 5.75 2.47 0.48
C GLU A 138 4.71 3.32 1.22
N THR A 139 3.47 3.31 0.72
CA THR A 139 2.35 4.05 1.30
C THR A 139 1.01 3.42 0.89
N ASP A 140 -0.09 3.94 1.41
CA ASP A 140 -1.42 3.80 0.83
C ASP A 140 -1.80 5.15 0.20
N ILE A 141 -1.53 5.31 -1.10
CA ILE A 141 -1.63 6.60 -1.77
C ILE A 141 -3.07 7.14 -1.80
N LEU A 142 -4.08 6.26 -1.98
CA LEU A 142 -5.48 6.64 -1.95
C LEU A 142 -5.90 7.16 -0.57
N ALA A 143 -5.26 6.69 0.49
CA ALA A 143 -5.50 7.19 1.85
C ALA A 143 -4.96 8.61 2.08
N PHE A 144 -4.22 9.18 1.13
CA PHE A 144 -3.74 10.56 1.15
C PHE A 144 -4.46 11.48 0.15
N GLU A 145 -5.42 10.97 -0.63
CA GLU A 145 -6.06 11.70 -1.70
C GLU A 145 -6.73 13.00 -1.22
N ASP A 146 -7.21 13.03 0.04
CA ASP A 146 -7.74 14.23 0.69
C ASP A 146 -6.65 15.27 1.02
N ILE A 147 -5.38 14.90 1.05
CA ILE A 147 -4.25 15.81 1.33
C ILE A 147 -3.56 16.20 0.02
N VAL A 148 -3.21 15.20 -0.77
CA VAL A 148 -2.55 15.35 -2.07
C VAL A 148 -3.27 14.48 -3.10
N PRO A 149 -3.82 15.03 -4.18
CA PRO A 149 -4.61 14.29 -5.16
C PRO A 149 -3.73 13.51 -6.14
N TYR A 150 -2.81 12.69 -5.61
CA TYR A 150 -1.83 11.97 -6.43
C TYR A 150 -2.44 10.76 -7.13
N THR A 151 -3.43 10.10 -6.52
CA THR A 151 -4.16 9.02 -7.18
C THR A 151 -4.87 9.55 -8.43
N SER A 152 -5.62 10.64 -8.29
CA SER A 152 -6.29 11.29 -9.42
C SER A 152 -5.31 11.74 -10.51
N ALA A 153 -4.22 12.37 -10.13
CA ALA A 153 -3.21 12.86 -11.08
C ALA A 153 -2.58 11.71 -11.88
N TRP A 154 -2.28 10.57 -11.24
CA TRP A 154 -1.75 9.39 -11.92
C TRP A 154 -2.77 8.71 -12.82
N ILE A 155 -4.05 8.69 -12.45
CA ILE A 155 -5.12 8.16 -13.29
C ILE A 155 -5.22 8.99 -14.60
N GLU A 156 -5.23 10.32 -14.50
CA GLU A 156 -5.25 11.19 -15.68
C GLU A 156 -3.98 11.04 -16.52
N PHE A 157 -2.80 10.99 -15.90
CA PHE A 157 -1.55 10.75 -16.61
C PHE A 157 -1.54 9.41 -17.35
N ALA A 158 -2.05 8.33 -16.73
CA ALA A 158 -2.13 7.02 -17.38
C ALA A 158 -3.08 7.03 -18.56
N ARG A 159 -4.17 7.80 -18.50
CA ARG A 159 -5.14 7.95 -19.61
C ARG A 159 -4.48 8.47 -20.88
N GLU A 160 -3.49 9.35 -20.73
CA GLU A 160 -2.72 9.91 -21.84
C GLU A 160 -1.57 8.99 -22.30
N ASN A 161 -1.27 7.93 -21.54
CA ASN A 161 -0.13 7.04 -21.78
C ASN A 161 -0.58 5.57 -21.77
N PRO A 162 -1.17 5.04 -22.85
CA PRO A 162 -1.80 3.71 -22.90
C PRO A 162 -0.82 2.54 -22.67
N ASN A 163 0.48 2.75 -22.90
CA ASN A 163 1.54 1.76 -22.63
C ASN A 163 1.95 1.72 -21.14
N LEU A 164 1.37 2.56 -20.28
CA LEU A 164 1.58 2.58 -18.85
C LEU A 164 0.41 1.89 -18.15
N ILE A 165 0.67 0.76 -17.51
CA ILE A 165 -0.30 0.11 -16.62
C ILE A 165 0.04 0.48 -15.19
N ILE A 166 -0.92 1.01 -14.45
CA ILE A 166 -0.72 1.41 -13.05
C ILE A 166 -1.51 0.52 -12.11
N GLU A 167 -0.83 -0.01 -11.09
CA GLU A 167 -1.49 -0.60 -9.92
C GLU A 167 -1.53 0.39 -8.76
N ILE A 168 -2.72 0.60 -8.21
CA ILE A 168 -2.98 1.41 -7.03
C ILE A 168 -3.43 0.47 -5.91
N ARG A 169 -2.49 0.02 -5.07
CA ARG A 169 -2.80 -0.88 -3.95
C ARG A 169 -3.22 -0.09 -2.72
N THR A 170 -4.35 -0.47 -2.11
CA THR A 170 -4.94 0.29 -1.01
C THR A 170 -5.67 -0.59 0.01
N LYS A 171 -5.80 -0.09 1.23
CA LYS A 171 -6.74 -0.52 2.27
C LYS A 171 -7.78 0.58 2.56
N SER A 172 -7.67 1.70 1.87
CA SER A 172 -8.51 2.88 2.10
C SER A 172 -9.98 2.65 1.71
N ASN A 173 -10.85 3.41 2.36
CA ASN A 173 -12.25 3.57 2.01
C ASN A 173 -12.54 4.97 1.46
N GLN A 174 -11.57 5.53 0.73
CA GLN A 174 -11.69 6.88 0.14
C GLN A 174 -11.96 6.85 -1.37
N TYR A 175 -12.52 5.76 -1.91
CA TYR A 175 -12.88 5.64 -3.32
C TYR A 175 -13.75 6.80 -3.81
N LYS A 176 -14.63 7.32 -2.96
CA LYS A 176 -15.47 8.49 -3.26
C LYS A 176 -14.69 9.69 -3.79
N LEU A 177 -13.42 9.87 -3.40
CA LEU A 177 -12.59 11.00 -3.85
C LEU A 177 -12.16 10.90 -5.31
N ILE A 178 -12.17 9.69 -5.88
CA ILE A 178 -11.83 9.42 -7.28
C ILE A 178 -13.02 8.90 -8.09
N GLN A 179 -14.18 8.73 -7.47
CA GLN A 179 -15.38 8.15 -8.10
C GLN A 179 -15.86 8.88 -9.35
N ASN A 180 -15.63 10.20 -9.43
CA ASN A 180 -16.03 11.00 -10.58
C ASN A 180 -15.10 10.83 -11.80
N LEU A 181 -13.97 10.13 -11.63
CA LEU A 181 -13.07 9.84 -12.73
C LEU A 181 -13.61 8.65 -13.54
N LYS A 182 -13.53 8.74 -14.85
CA LYS A 182 -13.90 7.61 -15.72
C LYS A 182 -12.88 6.49 -15.58
N SER A 183 -13.34 5.26 -15.56
CA SER A 183 -12.47 4.09 -15.62
C SER A 183 -11.66 4.05 -16.92
N THR A 184 -10.50 3.40 -16.87
CA THR A 184 -9.61 3.20 -18.03
C THR A 184 -8.93 1.84 -17.89
N ASP A 185 -8.63 1.22 -19.06
CA ASP A 185 -8.14 -0.16 -19.11
C ASP A 185 -6.73 -0.35 -18.55
N ASN A 186 -5.98 0.69 -18.34
CA ASN A 186 -4.61 0.65 -17.87
C ASN A 186 -4.45 1.07 -16.40
N ILE A 187 -5.54 1.14 -15.64
CA ILE A 187 -5.53 1.32 -14.18
C ILE A 187 -6.11 0.08 -13.50
N ILE A 188 -5.39 -0.44 -12.52
CA ILE A 188 -5.83 -1.53 -11.65
C ILE A 188 -5.95 -0.99 -10.21
N LEU A 189 -7.17 -0.93 -9.70
CA LEU A 189 -7.44 -0.63 -8.30
C LEU A 189 -7.34 -1.91 -7.48
N ALA A 190 -6.35 -2.01 -6.60
CA ALA A 190 -6.01 -3.24 -5.90
C ALA A 190 -6.27 -3.12 -4.39
N TRP A 191 -7.43 -3.60 -3.93
CA TRP A 191 -7.75 -3.58 -2.50
C TRP A 191 -7.16 -4.75 -1.75
N THR A 192 -6.36 -4.44 -0.73
CA THR A 192 -5.96 -5.44 0.27
C THR A 192 -7.06 -5.59 1.31
N ILE A 193 -7.55 -6.83 1.46
CA ILE A 193 -8.59 -7.18 2.42
C ILE A 193 -8.13 -8.31 3.35
N SER A 194 -8.68 -8.33 4.54
CA SER A 194 -8.40 -9.31 5.59
C SER A 194 -9.66 -9.61 6.40
N PRO A 195 -9.72 -10.74 7.10
CA PRO A 195 -10.80 -11.01 8.06
C PRO A 195 -10.96 -9.87 9.07
N GLU A 196 -12.18 -9.62 9.52
CA GLU A 196 -12.47 -8.54 10.49
C GLU A 196 -11.69 -8.72 11.80
N GLU A 197 -11.43 -9.97 12.21
CA GLU A 197 -10.62 -10.33 13.37
C GLU A 197 -9.16 -9.87 13.20
N VAL A 198 -8.62 -10.05 11.99
CA VAL A 198 -7.26 -9.59 11.62
C VAL A 198 -7.21 -8.07 11.61
N ILE A 199 -8.23 -7.43 10.99
CA ILE A 199 -8.30 -5.97 10.91
C ILE A 199 -8.33 -5.35 12.31
N LYS A 200 -9.22 -5.82 13.18
CA LYS A 200 -9.38 -5.28 14.54
C LYS A 200 -8.11 -5.45 15.39
N LYS A 201 -7.43 -6.58 15.25
CA LYS A 201 -6.28 -6.89 16.10
C LYS A 201 -4.97 -6.33 15.57
N TYR A 202 -4.75 -6.38 14.25
CA TYR A 202 -3.43 -6.14 13.65
C TYR A 202 -3.36 -4.99 12.65
N GLU A 203 -4.50 -4.43 12.20
CA GLU A 203 -4.53 -3.36 11.22
C GLU A 203 -5.04 -2.04 11.81
N SER A 204 -4.34 -1.54 12.83
CA SER A 204 -4.74 -0.29 13.52
C SER A 204 -4.88 0.88 12.55
N LYS A 205 -5.96 1.65 12.73
CA LYS A 205 -6.35 2.84 11.96
C LYS A 205 -6.81 2.56 10.52
N THR A 206 -6.93 1.30 10.10
CA THR A 206 -7.47 0.96 8.78
C THR A 206 -9.00 0.91 8.80
N PRO A 207 -9.66 1.08 7.65
CA PRO A 207 -11.09 0.84 7.51
C PRO A 207 -11.46 -0.63 7.79
N THR A 208 -12.70 -0.86 8.24
CA THR A 208 -13.27 -2.20 8.43
C THR A 208 -13.41 -2.94 7.10
N LEU A 209 -13.56 -4.27 7.15
CA LEU A 209 -13.81 -5.08 5.95
C LEU A 209 -15.04 -4.56 5.19
N ASN A 210 -16.15 -4.29 5.89
CA ASN A 210 -17.38 -3.80 5.25
C ASN A 210 -17.18 -2.46 4.52
N GLN A 211 -16.35 -1.57 5.06
CA GLN A 211 -16.04 -0.30 4.39
C GLN A 211 -15.25 -0.52 3.11
N ARG A 212 -14.24 -1.42 3.15
CA ARG A 212 -13.46 -1.77 1.95
C ARG A 212 -14.30 -2.46 0.90
N LEU A 213 -15.18 -3.41 1.30
CA LEU A 213 -16.08 -4.10 0.36
C LEU A 213 -17.07 -3.16 -0.35
N ARG A 214 -17.57 -2.13 0.35
CA ARG A 214 -18.40 -1.10 -0.30
C ARG A 214 -17.65 -0.32 -1.37
N ASP A 215 -16.42 0.09 -1.09
CA ASP A 215 -15.60 0.82 -2.07
C ASP A 215 -15.21 -0.08 -3.25
N ILE A 216 -14.92 -1.36 -3.00
CA ILE A 216 -14.67 -2.37 -4.04
C ILE A 216 -15.89 -2.51 -4.95
N GLU A 217 -17.08 -2.71 -4.38
CA GLU A 217 -18.30 -2.87 -5.17
C GLU A 217 -18.63 -1.60 -5.98
N SER A 218 -18.40 -0.42 -5.40
CA SER A 218 -18.54 0.84 -6.14
C SER A 218 -17.58 0.92 -7.32
N ALA A 219 -16.31 0.56 -7.13
CA ALA A 219 -15.30 0.54 -8.19
C ALA A 219 -15.63 -0.48 -9.30
N LEU A 220 -16.09 -1.68 -8.92
CA LEU A 220 -16.55 -2.70 -9.87
C LEU A 220 -17.78 -2.20 -10.68
N SER A 221 -18.71 -1.53 -10.02
CA SER A 221 -19.91 -0.96 -10.65
C SER A 221 -19.56 0.18 -11.62
N ASP A 222 -18.56 0.99 -11.29
CA ASP A 222 -18.05 2.09 -12.13
C ASP A 222 -17.09 1.60 -13.25
N GLY A 223 -16.90 0.27 -13.38
CA GLY A 223 -16.17 -0.38 -14.47
C GLY A 223 -14.64 -0.37 -14.33
N TRP A 224 -14.10 -0.15 -13.14
CA TRP A 224 -12.66 -0.26 -12.91
C TRP A 224 -12.17 -1.70 -12.92
N LYS A 225 -10.98 -1.95 -13.50
CA LYS A 225 -10.25 -3.20 -13.25
C LYS A 225 -9.89 -3.26 -11.78
N THR A 226 -10.57 -4.14 -11.06
CA THR A 226 -10.42 -4.24 -9.59
C THR A 226 -9.79 -5.57 -9.21
N ARG A 227 -8.65 -5.50 -8.52
CA ARG A 227 -7.92 -6.63 -7.96
C ARG A 227 -8.22 -6.78 -6.48
N ILE A 228 -8.50 -8.00 -6.05
CA ILE A 228 -8.61 -8.33 -4.63
C ILE A 228 -7.28 -8.92 -4.15
N CYS A 229 -6.70 -8.32 -3.11
CA CYS A 229 -5.44 -8.79 -2.53
C CYS A 229 -5.69 -9.39 -1.15
N ILE A 230 -5.56 -10.73 -1.04
CA ILE A 230 -5.58 -11.47 0.23
C ILE A 230 -4.12 -11.79 0.58
N ASP A 231 -3.33 -10.74 0.80
CA ASP A 231 -1.89 -10.80 1.02
C ASP A 231 -1.46 -9.72 2.03
N PRO A 232 -0.97 -10.10 3.23
CA PRO A 232 -0.68 -11.48 3.64
C PRO A 232 -1.86 -12.19 4.31
N ILE A 233 -1.96 -13.49 4.09
CA ILE A 233 -2.72 -14.38 4.98
C ILE A 233 -1.91 -14.60 6.25
N LEU A 234 -2.52 -14.34 7.41
CA LEU A 234 -1.89 -14.52 8.72
C LEU A 234 -2.33 -15.83 9.36
N HIS A 235 -1.37 -16.61 9.85
CA HIS A 235 -1.67 -17.79 10.67
C HIS A 235 -2.00 -17.35 12.10
N ILE A 236 -3.29 -17.29 12.39
CA ILE A 236 -3.85 -16.92 13.72
C ILE A 236 -4.65 -18.09 14.31
N LYS A 237 -5.01 -17.99 15.57
CA LYS A 237 -5.87 -19.01 16.21
C LYS A 237 -7.19 -19.13 15.43
N ASN A 238 -7.65 -20.36 15.20
CA ASN A 238 -8.88 -20.69 14.46
C ASN A 238 -8.90 -20.13 13.01
N TRP A 239 -7.75 -19.96 12.39
CA TRP A 239 -7.62 -19.32 11.07
C TRP A 239 -8.48 -19.95 9.98
N LYS A 240 -8.67 -21.28 9.95
CA LYS A 240 -9.51 -21.94 8.93
C LYS A 240 -10.96 -21.45 8.99
N GLU A 241 -11.55 -21.44 10.18
CA GLU A 241 -12.92 -20.96 10.36
C GLU A 241 -13.06 -19.47 10.03
N ILE A 242 -12.10 -18.66 10.49
CA ILE A 242 -12.06 -17.21 10.28
C ILE A 242 -11.95 -16.89 8.78
N TYR A 243 -11.03 -17.53 8.05
CA TYR A 243 -10.86 -17.29 6.62
C TYR A 243 -12.00 -17.87 5.79
N ASN A 244 -12.63 -18.99 6.19
CA ASN A 244 -13.82 -19.48 5.54
C ASN A 244 -14.97 -18.45 5.58
N LYS A 245 -15.32 -17.96 6.78
CA LYS A 245 -16.34 -16.93 6.94
C LYS A 245 -15.99 -15.63 6.20
N PHE A 246 -14.71 -15.25 6.20
CA PHE A 246 -14.22 -14.07 5.49
C PHE A 246 -14.39 -14.19 3.98
N ILE A 247 -14.02 -15.32 3.39
CA ILE A 247 -14.14 -15.58 1.94
C ILE A 247 -15.60 -15.60 1.54
N GLU A 248 -16.44 -16.37 2.24
CA GLU A 248 -17.89 -16.40 2.01
C GLU A 248 -18.49 -14.99 2.05
N LYS A 249 -18.24 -14.24 3.12
CA LYS A 249 -18.71 -12.86 3.26
C LYS A 249 -18.21 -11.94 2.15
N THR A 250 -16.95 -12.05 1.77
CA THR A 250 -16.35 -11.20 0.74
C THR A 250 -17.07 -11.42 -0.59
N PHE A 251 -17.13 -12.65 -1.05
CA PHE A 251 -17.66 -12.98 -2.37
C PHE A 251 -19.20 -12.96 -2.45
N SER A 252 -19.91 -12.99 -1.32
CA SER A 252 -21.35 -12.71 -1.28
C SER A 252 -21.69 -11.21 -1.25
N SER A 253 -20.70 -10.35 -1.01
CA SER A 253 -20.90 -8.89 -0.85
C SER A 253 -20.48 -8.06 -2.06
N ILE A 254 -19.87 -8.67 -3.08
CA ILE A 254 -19.36 -7.99 -4.27
C ILE A 254 -19.69 -8.76 -5.55
N SER A 255 -19.72 -8.06 -6.68
CA SER A 255 -19.99 -8.62 -8.02
C SER A 255 -18.78 -9.43 -8.52
N CYS A 256 -18.74 -10.73 -8.17
CA CYS A 256 -17.60 -11.61 -8.44
C CYS A 256 -17.21 -11.69 -9.92
N GLU A 257 -18.20 -11.70 -10.82
CA GLU A 257 -18.01 -11.78 -12.27
C GLU A 257 -17.22 -10.58 -12.84
N LYS A 258 -17.29 -9.42 -12.15
CA LYS A 258 -16.60 -8.18 -12.54
C LYS A 258 -15.17 -8.10 -12.00
N ILE A 259 -14.79 -8.97 -11.05
CA ILE A 259 -13.44 -8.97 -10.49
C ILE A 259 -12.44 -9.23 -11.62
N TRP A 260 -11.42 -8.36 -11.72
CA TRP A 260 -10.33 -8.52 -12.69
C TRP A 260 -9.49 -9.75 -12.35
N ASP A 261 -8.90 -9.76 -11.17
CA ASP A 261 -8.12 -10.87 -10.65
C ASP A 261 -7.99 -10.84 -9.11
N ILE A 262 -7.36 -11.88 -8.55
CA ILE A 262 -7.04 -12.00 -7.13
C ILE A 262 -5.55 -12.28 -6.97
N SER A 263 -4.89 -11.54 -6.08
CA SER A 263 -3.56 -11.84 -5.55
C SER A 263 -3.69 -12.43 -4.16
N ILE A 264 -3.04 -13.57 -3.92
CA ILE A 264 -3.11 -14.27 -2.63
C ILE A 264 -1.72 -14.72 -2.18
N GLY A 265 -1.38 -14.51 -0.90
CA GLY A 265 -0.07 -14.91 -0.40
C GLY A 265 -0.02 -15.02 1.13
N THR A 266 0.87 -15.87 1.64
CA THR A 266 1.14 -15.96 3.06
C THR A 266 2.11 -14.88 3.52
N PHE A 267 2.14 -14.61 4.82
CA PHE A 267 3.05 -13.62 5.41
C PHE A 267 4.51 -13.97 5.12
N ARG A 268 5.23 -13.00 4.58
CA ARG A 268 6.66 -13.02 4.28
C ARG A 268 7.23 -11.63 4.47
N ILE A 269 8.42 -11.54 5.03
CA ILE A 269 9.07 -10.26 5.34
C ILE A 269 10.58 -10.40 5.32
N ASN A 270 11.30 -9.32 5.00
CA ASN A 270 12.76 -9.29 5.16
C ASN A 270 13.13 -9.58 6.62
N ALA A 271 14.09 -10.50 6.83
CA ALA A 271 14.47 -10.98 8.15
C ALA A 271 15.04 -9.88 9.06
N ASP A 272 15.77 -8.91 8.49
CA ASP A 272 16.32 -7.80 9.26
C ASP A 272 15.22 -6.81 9.66
N TYR A 273 14.20 -6.61 8.80
CA TYR A 273 13.03 -5.82 9.14
C TYR A 273 12.24 -6.47 10.27
N LEU A 274 12.00 -7.78 10.18
CA LEU A 274 11.33 -8.53 11.26
C LEU A 274 12.08 -8.42 12.59
N LYS A 275 13.41 -8.58 12.55
CA LYS A 275 14.27 -8.42 13.75
C LYS A 275 14.14 -7.05 14.38
N LYS A 276 14.07 -5.99 13.56
CA LYS A 276 13.87 -4.62 14.04
C LYS A 276 12.47 -4.44 14.64
N MET A 277 11.42 -4.93 13.96
CA MET A 277 10.04 -4.84 14.43
C MET A 277 9.80 -5.54 15.75
N LYS A 278 10.37 -6.73 15.96
CA LYS A 278 10.29 -7.48 17.23
C LYS A 278 10.79 -6.70 18.43
N LYS A 279 11.73 -5.75 18.26
CA LYS A 279 12.29 -4.95 19.37
C LYS A 279 11.27 -4.01 20.00
N PHE A 280 10.31 -3.50 19.23
CA PHE A 280 9.31 -2.56 19.76
C PHE A 280 7.88 -3.12 19.76
N ARG A 281 7.64 -4.25 19.08
CA ARG A 281 6.37 -4.98 19.13
C ARG A 281 6.52 -6.30 19.91
N THR A 282 6.97 -6.19 21.13
CA THR A 282 7.33 -7.33 21.98
C THR A 282 6.18 -8.30 22.26
N ASN A 283 4.93 -7.82 22.23
CA ASN A 283 3.74 -8.60 22.53
C ASN A 283 2.99 -9.10 21.27
N SER A 284 3.58 -8.95 20.09
CA SER A 284 2.97 -9.36 18.82
C SER A 284 3.06 -10.88 18.64
N ASP A 285 1.95 -11.59 18.71
CA ASP A 285 1.90 -13.02 18.45
C ASP A 285 2.21 -13.38 16.99
N ILE A 286 1.82 -12.53 16.03
CA ILE A 286 2.07 -12.78 14.61
C ILE A 286 3.55 -12.54 14.22
N LEU A 287 4.25 -11.58 14.83
CA LEU A 287 5.65 -11.32 14.53
C LEU A 287 6.59 -12.31 15.25
N HIS A 288 6.17 -12.91 16.35
CA HIS A 288 6.95 -13.89 17.11
C HIS A 288 6.66 -15.35 16.71
N TYR A 289 5.91 -15.57 15.63
CA TYR A 289 5.76 -16.92 15.06
C TYR A 289 7.14 -17.51 14.73
N PRO A 290 7.36 -18.85 14.85
CA PRO A 290 8.61 -19.50 14.50
C PRO A 290 8.79 -19.60 12.98
N PHE A 291 9.16 -18.48 12.37
CA PHE A 291 9.42 -18.40 10.93
C PHE A 291 10.70 -19.13 10.53
N GLU A 292 10.70 -19.70 9.33
CA GLU A 292 11.91 -20.18 8.66
C GLU A 292 12.56 -19.04 7.87
N ARG A 293 13.89 -19.09 7.75
CA ARG A 293 14.64 -18.18 6.89
C ARG A 293 14.83 -18.80 5.51
N ARG A 294 14.40 -18.05 4.46
CA ARG A 294 14.67 -18.37 3.04
C ARG A 294 15.37 -17.18 2.39
N GLY A 295 16.68 -17.30 2.17
CA GLY A 295 17.50 -16.19 1.72
C GLY A 295 17.42 -15.00 2.68
N SER A 296 16.97 -13.85 2.19
CA SER A 296 16.76 -12.63 2.98
C SER A 296 15.41 -12.57 3.70
N LEU A 297 14.51 -13.57 3.48
CA LEU A 297 13.14 -13.53 3.97
C LEU A 297 12.94 -14.43 5.19
N SER A 298 12.06 -13.98 6.09
CA SER A 298 11.38 -14.79 7.09
C SER A 298 9.99 -15.14 6.56
N VAL A 299 9.68 -16.44 6.51
CA VAL A 299 8.44 -17.01 5.95
C VAL A 299 7.89 -18.08 6.87
N TYR A 300 6.62 -18.43 6.75
CA TYR A 300 6.10 -19.63 7.40
C TYR A 300 6.84 -20.88 6.90
N PRO A 301 6.98 -21.96 7.74
CA PRO A 301 7.45 -23.26 7.31
C PRO A 301 6.71 -23.73 6.05
N GLU A 302 7.41 -24.41 5.15
CA GLU A 302 6.85 -24.75 3.83
C GLU A 302 5.53 -25.51 3.90
N ALA A 303 5.46 -26.53 4.76
CA ALA A 303 4.23 -27.28 4.96
C ALA A 303 3.08 -26.37 5.42
N LYS A 304 3.36 -25.41 6.29
CA LYS A 304 2.37 -24.46 6.79
C LYS A 304 1.94 -23.47 5.70
N SER A 305 2.87 -22.92 4.93
CA SER A 305 2.55 -22.05 3.79
C SER A 305 1.67 -22.76 2.77
N LYS A 306 2.02 -24.02 2.42
CA LYS A 306 1.22 -24.85 1.50
C LYS A 306 -0.18 -25.12 2.06
N GLU A 307 -0.29 -25.49 3.33
CA GLU A 307 -1.59 -25.72 3.98
C GLU A 307 -2.49 -24.47 3.90
N ILE A 308 -1.93 -23.32 4.26
CA ILE A 308 -2.68 -22.04 4.25
C ILE A 308 -3.12 -21.67 2.83
N LEU A 309 -2.20 -21.74 1.87
CA LEU A 309 -2.52 -21.37 0.48
C LEU A 309 -3.52 -22.34 -0.14
N SER A 310 -3.31 -23.66 -0.04
CA SER A 310 -4.23 -24.66 -0.63
C SER A 310 -5.64 -24.50 -0.09
N TYR A 311 -5.79 -24.38 1.24
CA TYR A 311 -7.09 -24.21 1.87
C TYR A 311 -7.84 -22.98 1.35
N ASN A 312 -7.16 -21.81 1.28
CA ASN A 312 -7.82 -20.60 0.82
C ASN A 312 -8.07 -20.61 -0.70
N LEU A 313 -7.18 -21.23 -1.49
CA LEU A 313 -7.39 -21.40 -2.93
C LEU A 313 -8.60 -22.28 -3.25
N GLU A 314 -8.81 -23.37 -2.50
CA GLU A 314 -10.00 -24.21 -2.63
C GLU A 314 -11.29 -23.44 -2.34
N LEU A 315 -11.30 -22.61 -1.29
CA LEU A 315 -12.46 -21.78 -0.97
C LEU A 315 -12.75 -20.75 -2.07
N ILE A 316 -11.72 -20.06 -2.59
CA ILE A 316 -11.87 -19.02 -3.61
C ILE A 316 -12.29 -19.63 -4.96
N ALA A 317 -11.89 -20.86 -5.26
CA ALA A 317 -12.24 -21.56 -6.49
C ALA A 317 -13.75 -21.79 -6.66
N ASN A 318 -14.54 -21.72 -5.57
CA ASN A 318 -16.01 -21.77 -5.64
C ASN A 318 -16.63 -20.49 -6.24
N TYR A 319 -15.86 -19.40 -6.33
CA TYR A 319 -16.34 -18.08 -6.76
C TYR A 319 -15.68 -17.58 -8.03
N LEU A 320 -14.41 -17.92 -8.27
CA LEU A 320 -13.63 -17.45 -9.42
C LEU A 320 -12.88 -18.58 -10.10
N LYS A 321 -12.70 -18.42 -11.42
CA LYS A 321 -11.87 -19.31 -12.22
C LYS A 321 -10.39 -19.22 -11.80
N ARG A 322 -9.70 -20.36 -11.84
CA ARG A 322 -8.30 -20.50 -11.43
C ARG A 322 -7.35 -19.53 -12.15
N GLU A 323 -7.60 -19.26 -13.42
CA GLU A 323 -6.80 -18.36 -14.26
C GLU A 323 -6.77 -16.90 -13.77
N LYS A 324 -7.76 -16.49 -12.96
CA LYS A 324 -7.81 -15.16 -12.32
C LYS A 324 -7.12 -15.11 -10.96
N ILE A 325 -6.51 -16.19 -10.48
CA ILE A 325 -5.95 -16.27 -9.12
C ILE A 325 -4.42 -16.38 -9.21
N PHE A 326 -3.72 -15.39 -8.65
CA PHE A 326 -2.27 -15.27 -8.65
C PHE A 326 -1.72 -15.52 -7.25
N PRO A 327 -1.23 -16.74 -6.94
CA PRO A 327 -0.52 -17.01 -5.69
C PRO A 327 0.85 -16.36 -5.68
N ASN A 328 1.26 -15.83 -4.51
CA ASN A 328 2.57 -15.23 -4.23
C ASN A 328 3.41 -16.15 -3.33
#